data_2e749c0ba4f9ab96ece8ae4245b05023
#
_entry.id   2e749c0ba4f9ab96ece8ae4245b05023
#
_cell.length_a   1.000
_cell.length_b   1.000
_cell.length_c   1.000
_cell.angle_alpha   90.00
_cell.angle_beta   90.00
_cell.angle_gamma   90.00
#
_symmetry.space_group_name_H-M   'P 1'
#
loop_
_entity.id
_entity.type
_entity.pdbx_description
1 polymer ?
#
loop_
_entity_poly.entity_id
_entity_poly.type
_entity_poly.pdbx_seq_one_letter_code
_entity_poly.pdbx_strand_id
1 'polypeptide(L)'
;MAATDWFAVRTEPGSQKPKREYIVEKTDSKRGKGYRIVPSLDPNMSAIEKALADNKISFYMPAEKRLVRDRRHTDLWKVRRFALIVGYVFVHRPHDWDILKNTRGVQGIVQTADGEPLAIDLMDILALRAAESEAEVEFDRQSRNARQNVRKRAKKDPRLQKLVAKLDIAGNLTVPQ
;
A
#
# COMPACT_ATOMS: atom_id res chain seq x y z
N MET A 1 33.93 6.01 4.10
CA MET A 1 32.71 5.74 3.30
C MET A 1 31.65 5.25 4.27
N ALA A 2 30.53 5.93 4.40
CA ALA A 2 29.43 5.43 5.21
C ALA A 2 28.97 4.11 4.59
N ALA A 3 29.00 3.03 5.36
CA ALA A 3 28.53 1.73 4.90
C ALA A 3 27.05 1.88 4.55
N THR A 4 26.72 1.73 3.27
CA THR A 4 25.36 1.72 2.80
C THR A 4 24.69 0.44 3.28
N ASP A 5 23.72 0.60 4.14
CA ASP A 5 23.05 -0.53 4.80
C ASP A 5 21.81 -1.02 4.03
N TRP A 6 21.52 -0.40 2.88
CA TRP A 6 20.35 -0.71 2.03
C TRP A 6 20.76 -1.49 0.79
N PHE A 7 19.95 -2.48 0.44
CA PHE A 7 20.19 -3.35 -0.70
C PHE A 7 18.94 -3.49 -1.54
N ALA A 8 19.12 -3.55 -2.87
CA ALA A 8 18.02 -3.75 -3.80
C ALA A 8 17.69 -5.24 -3.96
N VAL A 9 16.41 -5.56 -3.86
CA VAL A 9 15.88 -6.92 -4.01
C VAL A 9 14.85 -6.94 -5.13
N ARG A 10 14.99 -7.87 -6.07
CA ARG A 10 14.02 -8.10 -7.13
C ARG A 10 12.85 -8.91 -6.61
N THR A 11 11.65 -8.46 -6.92
CA THR A 11 10.42 -9.12 -6.47
C THR A 11 9.75 -9.92 -7.58
N GLU A 12 9.06 -10.99 -7.20
CA GLU A 12 8.24 -11.75 -8.14
C GLU A 12 7.09 -10.89 -8.71
N PRO A 13 6.70 -11.11 -9.98
CA PRO A 13 5.60 -10.40 -10.61
C PRO A 13 4.32 -10.52 -9.77
N GLY A 14 3.74 -9.37 -9.43
CA GLY A 14 2.48 -9.31 -8.66
C GLY A 14 2.62 -9.37 -7.14
N SER A 15 3.80 -9.68 -6.58
CA SER A 15 4.03 -9.73 -5.13
C SER A 15 3.92 -8.37 -4.44
N GLN A 16 4.14 -7.27 -5.16
CA GLN A 16 3.97 -5.89 -4.69
C GLN A 16 2.52 -5.40 -4.66
N LYS A 17 1.57 -6.19 -5.19
CA LYS A 17 0.15 -5.83 -5.15
C LYS A 17 -0.44 -6.15 -3.78
N PRO A 18 -1.29 -5.27 -3.22
CA PRO A 18 -2.02 -5.58 -2.00
C PRO A 18 -2.83 -6.86 -2.19
N LYS A 19 -2.59 -7.85 -1.35
CA LYS A 19 -3.31 -9.12 -1.36
C LYS A 19 -4.43 -9.05 -0.33
N ARG A 20 -5.66 -9.36 -0.76
CA ARG A 20 -6.76 -9.55 0.18
C ARG A 20 -6.54 -10.89 0.90
N GLU A 21 -6.11 -10.81 2.12
CA GLU A 21 -6.13 -11.96 3.02
C GLU A 21 -7.40 -11.92 3.86
N TYR A 22 -8.01 -13.06 4.02
CA TYR A 22 -9.17 -13.23 4.87
C TYR A 22 -8.75 -14.07 6.07
N ILE A 23 -9.07 -13.56 7.25
CA ILE A 23 -8.85 -14.28 8.52
C ILE A 23 -10.18 -14.91 8.91
N VAL A 24 -10.14 -16.16 9.30
CA VAL A 24 -11.30 -16.86 9.84
C VAL A 24 -11.31 -16.65 11.35
N GLU A 25 -12.26 -15.86 11.84
CA GLU A 25 -12.47 -15.65 13.28
C GLU A 25 -13.60 -16.53 13.79
N LYS A 26 -13.42 -17.09 15.00
CA LYS A 26 -14.52 -17.74 15.71
C LYS A 26 -15.51 -16.69 16.17
N THR A 27 -16.78 -16.95 15.98
CA THR A 27 -17.86 -16.10 16.49
C THR A 27 -18.79 -16.92 17.37
N ASP A 28 -19.14 -16.37 18.53
CA ASP A 28 -20.17 -16.90 19.39
C ASP A 28 -21.55 -16.59 18.80
N SER A 29 -21.96 -17.38 17.81
CA SER A 29 -23.26 -17.23 17.19
C SER A 29 -24.22 -18.29 17.76
N LYS A 30 -25.33 -17.85 18.33
CA LYS A 30 -26.43 -18.73 18.81
C LYS A 30 -27.05 -19.59 17.70
N ARG A 31 -26.69 -19.39 16.44
CA ARG A 31 -27.24 -20.09 15.25
C ARG A 31 -26.23 -20.94 14.49
N GLY A 32 -25.19 -21.46 15.13
CA GLY A 32 -24.47 -22.62 14.64
C GLY A 32 -23.39 -22.46 13.58
N LYS A 33 -23.07 -21.26 13.07
CA LYS A 33 -21.84 -21.03 12.29
C LYS A 33 -20.85 -20.24 13.13
N GLY A 34 -19.99 -20.96 13.84
CA GLY A 34 -18.98 -20.37 14.74
C GLY A 34 -17.80 -19.67 14.05
N TYR A 35 -17.91 -19.31 12.77
CA TYR A 35 -16.82 -18.68 12.02
C TYR A 35 -17.34 -17.57 11.11
N ARG A 36 -16.61 -16.46 11.08
CA ARG A 36 -16.77 -15.41 10.09
C ARG A 36 -15.46 -15.15 9.36
N ILE A 37 -15.56 -14.76 8.11
CA ILE A 37 -14.42 -14.34 7.30
C ILE A 37 -14.26 -12.83 7.44
N VAL A 38 -13.13 -12.38 7.98
CA VAL A 38 -12.81 -10.95 8.17
C VAL A 38 -11.65 -10.60 7.24
N PRO A 39 -11.67 -9.42 6.59
CA PRO A 39 -10.50 -8.97 5.86
C PRO A 39 -9.31 -8.75 6.80
N SER A 40 -8.10 -8.99 6.31
CA SER A 40 -6.86 -8.71 7.04
C SER A 40 -6.83 -7.28 7.59
N LEU A 41 -6.21 -7.09 8.76
CA LEU A 41 -6.09 -5.80 9.45
C LEU A 41 -5.38 -4.73 8.62
N ASP A 42 -4.52 -5.12 7.67
CA ASP A 42 -3.86 -4.18 6.78
C ASP A 42 -4.15 -4.49 5.30
N PRO A 43 -5.25 -3.93 4.74
CA PRO A 43 -5.65 -4.14 3.37
C PRO A 43 -4.69 -3.52 2.33
N ASN A 44 -3.74 -2.70 2.76
CA ASN A 44 -2.79 -1.99 1.89
C ASN A 44 -1.41 -2.66 1.84
N MET A 45 -1.12 -3.60 2.74
CA MET A 45 0.14 -4.33 2.76
C MET A 45 0.20 -5.32 1.59
N SER A 46 1.28 -5.30 0.84
CA SER A 46 1.52 -6.25 -0.25
C SER A 46 1.99 -7.61 0.26
N ALA A 47 1.92 -8.64 -0.59
CA ALA A 47 2.35 -9.98 -0.22
C ALA A 47 3.84 -10.04 0.15
N ILE A 48 4.68 -9.28 -0.56
CA ILE A 48 6.12 -9.20 -0.28
C ILE A 48 6.41 -8.46 1.04
N GLU A 49 5.73 -7.34 1.31
CA GLU A 49 5.89 -6.59 2.56
C GLU A 49 5.56 -7.48 3.76
N LYS A 50 4.46 -8.25 3.67
CA LYS A 50 4.08 -9.18 4.74
C LYS A 50 5.12 -10.26 4.93
N ALA A 51 5.59 -10.91 3.86
CA ALA A 51 6.58 -11.97 3.95
C ALA A 51 7.92 -11.48 4.54
N LEU A 52 8.35 -10.27 4.20
CA LEU A 52 9.54 -9.64 4.78
C LEU A 52 9.32 -9.31 6.26
N ALA A 53 8.16 -8.78 6.63
CA ALA A 53 7.80 -8.51 8.03
C ALA A 53 7.75 -9.79 8.88
N ASP A 54 7.15 -10.86 8.36
CA ASP A 54 7.06 -12.17 9.03
C ASP A 54 8.46 -12.75 9.31
N ASN A 55 9.42 -12.52 8.40
CA ASN A 55 10.82 -12.88 8.54
C ASN A 55 11.66 -11.86 9.32
N LYS A 56 11.04 -10.82 9.90
CA LYS A 56 11.69 -9.75 10.68
C LYS A 56 12.79 -9.00 9.90
N ILE A 57 12.64 -8.90 8.60
CA ILE A 57 13.55 -8.15 7.72
C ILE A 57 13.03 -6.73 7.61
N SER A 58 13.87 -5.75 7.93
CA SER A 58 13.54 -4.34 7.71
C SER A 58 13.55 -4.02 6.22
N PHE A 59 12.48 -3.43 5.72
CA PHE A 59 12.31 -3.14 4.29
C PHE A 59 11.72 -1.75 4.07
N TYR A 60 11.87 -1.28 2.83
CA TYR A 60 11.20 -0.09 2.32
C TYR A 60 10.73 -0.34 0.88
N MET A 61 9.46 -0.17 0.65
CA MET A 61 8.84 -0.23 -0.67
C MET A 61 8.17 1.13 -0.93
N PRO A 62 8.82 2.02 -1.72
CA PRO A 62 8.22 3.30 -2.07
C PRO A 62 6.92 3.10 -2.81
N ALA A 63 5.88 3.80 -2.42
CA ALA A 63 4.54 3.62 -2.97
C ALA A 63 3.76 4.92 -3.01
N GLU A 64 2.80 5.01 -3.93
CA GLU A 64 1.90 6.14 -4.06
C GLU A 64 0.44 5.71 -3.88
N LYS A 65 -0.38 6.63 -3.43
CA LYS A 65 -1.83 6.45 -3.33
C LYS A 65 -2.48 6.87 -4.65
N ARG A 66 -3.34 5.99 -5.19
CA ARG A 66 -4.17 6.29 -6.36
C ARG A 66 -5.61 5.93 -6.10
N LEU A 67 -6.52 6.68 -6.71
CA LEU A 67 -7.93 6.33 -6.77
C LEU A 67 -8.18 5.29 -7.86
N VAL A 68 -8.76 4.18 -7.49
CA VAL A 68 -9.10 3.09 -8.41
C VAL A 68 -10.59 2.80 -8.32
N ARG A 69 -11.24 2.67 -9.47
CA ARG A 69 -12.64 2.28 -9.56
C ARG A 69 -12.84 0.84 -9.05
N ASP A 70 -13.83 0.62 -8.22
CA ASP A 70 -14.16 -0.75 -7.79
C ASP A 70 -14.69 -1.56 -8.97
N ARG A 71 -14.18 -2.79 -9.17
CA ARG A 71 -14.63 -3.66 -10.26
C ARG A 71 -16.03 -4.20 -10.08
N ARG A 72 -16.48 -4.36 -8.83
CA ARG A 72 -17.82 -4.89 -8.51
C ARG A 72 -18.88 -3.80 -8.42
N HIS A 73 -18.47 -2.64 -7.94
CA HIS A 73 -19.31 -1.47 -7.77
C HIS A 73 -18.65 -0.31 -8.52
N THR A 74 -18.96 -0.19 -9.81
CA THR A 74 -18.30 0.75 -10.74
C THR A 74 -18.54 2.23 -10.43
N ASP A 75 -19.49 2.52 -9.57
CA ASP A 75 -19.80 3.84 -9.01
C ASP A 75 -18.93 4.20 -7.79
N LEU A 76 -18.23 3.21 -7.20
CA LEU A 76 -17.36 3.41 -6.05
C LEU A 76 -15.90 3.53 -6.43
N TRP A 77 -15.23 4.50 -5.81
CA TRP A 77 -13.79 4.71 -5.91
C TRP A 77 -13.11 4.35 -4.60
N LYS A 78 -11.99 3.67 -4.69
CA LYS A 78 -11.17 3.24 -3.55
C LYS A 78 -9.77 3.76 -3.67
N VAL A 79 -9.22 4.23 -2.56
CA VAL A 79 -7.79 4.54 -2.47
C VAL A 79 -7.03 3.24 -2.41
N ARG A 80 -6.00 3.10 -3.25
CA ARG A 80 -5.07 1.97 -3.23
C ARG A 80 -3.65 2.46 -3.31
N ARG A 81 -2.77 1.70 -2.66
CA ARG A 81 -1.32 1.91 -2.69
C ARG A 81 -0.71 1.12 -3.85
N PHE A 82 0.15 1.77 -4.62
CA PHE A 82 0.89 1.18 -5.73
C PHE A 82 2.37 1.40 -5.53
N ALA A 83 3.20 0.39 -5.80
CA ALA A 83 4.64 0.55 -5.78
C ALA A 83 5.09 1.57 -6.83
N LEU A 84 5.91 2.54 -6.45
CA LEU A 84 6.54 3.51 -7.36
C LEU A 84 7.58 2.82 -8.25
N ILE A 85 8.36 1.91 -7.67
CA ILE A 85 9.38 1.14 -8.37
C ILE A 85 8.87 -0.30 -8.49
N VAL A 86 8.33 -0.63 -9.67
CA VAL A 86 7.78 -1.95 -9.93
C VAL A 86 8.92 -2.97 -10.07
N GLY A 87 8.79 -4.09 -9.36
CA GLY A 87 9.75 -5.20 -9.42
C GLY A 87 10.89 -5.11 -8.40
N TYR A 88 10.95 -4.06 -7.57
CA TYR A 88 12.01 -3.89 -6.59
C TYR A 88 11.49 -3.48 -5.22
N VAL A 89 12.18 -3.96 -4.18
CA VAL A 89 12.03 -3.53 -2.79
C VAL A 89 13.42 -3.32 -2.20
N PHE A 90 13.55 -2.39 -1.30
CA PHE A 90 14.81 -2.13 -0.61
C PHE A 90 14.77 -2.79 0.76
N VAL A 91 15.84 -3.49 1.14
CA VAL A 91 15.99 -4.12 2.45
C VAL A 91 17.14 -3.47 3.19
N HIS A 92 16.96 -3.29 4.50
CA HIS A 92 17.96 -2.71 5.36
C HIS A 92 18.62 -3.80 6.19
N ARG A 93 19.94 -3.95 6.08
CA ARG A 93 20.77 -4.89 6.87
C ARG A 93 20.09 -6.24 7.10
N PRO A 94 19.86 -7.06 6.07
CA PRO A 94 19.29 -8.37 6.29
C PRO A 94 20.21 -9.18 7.21
N HIS A 95 19.66 -9.74 8.28
CA HIS A 95 20.41 -10.52 9.25
C HIS A 95 20.88 -11.86 8.67
N ASP A 96 20.20 -12.36 7.65
CA ASP A 96 20.50 -13.59 6.93
C ASP A 96 20.07 -13.47 5.46
N TRP A 97 21.03 -13.66 4.56
CA TRP A 97 20.81 -13.57 3.12
C TRP A 97 20.05 -14.77 2.57
N ASP A 98 20.18 -15.93 3.18
CA ASP A 98 19.49 -17.14 2.73
C ASP A 98 18.02 -17.08 3.14
N ILE A 99 17.70 -16.57 4.30
CA ILE A 99 16.32 -16.27 4.70
C ILE A 99 15.70 -15.27 3.72
N LEU A 100 16.43 -14.21 3.37
CA LEU A 100 15.95 -13.22 2.41
C LEU A 100 15.67 -13.84 1.04
N LYS A 101 16.60 -14.64 0.49
CA LYS A 101 16.44 -15.34 -0.80
C LYS A 101 15.24 -16.29 -0.83
N ASN A 102 14.99 -16.96 0.29
CA ASN A 102 13.89 -17.93 0.43
C ASN A 102 12.56 -17.27 0.86
N THR A 103 12.56 -15.95 1.09
CA THR A 103 11.34 -15.22 1.44
C THR A 103 10.38 -15.22 0.26
N ARG A 104 9.12 -15.58 0.50
CA ARG A 104 8.09 -15.62 -0.53
C ARG A 104 7.92 -14.25 -1.21
N GLY A 105 7.96 -14.24 -2.54
CA GLY A 105 7.83 -13.03 -3.34
C GLY A 105 9.17 -12.36 -3.66
N VAL A 106 10.27 -12.86 -3.13
CA VAL A 106 11.63 -12.50 -3.54
C VAL A 106 12.04 -13.36 -4.72
N GLN A 107 12.39 -12.74 -5.83
CA GLN A 107 12.94 -13.40 -7.01
C GLN A 107 14.47 -13.54 -6.89
N GLY A 108 15.13 -12.60 -6.27
CA GLY A 108 16.57 -12.59 -6.09
C GLY A 108 17.08 -11.25 -5.57
N ILE A 109 18.34 -11.25 -5.17
CA ILE A 109 19.07 -10.05 -4.75
C ILE A 109 19.71 -9.45 -5.99
N VAL A 110 19.59 -8.13 -6.16
CA VAL A 110 20.31 -7.42 -7.24
C VAL A 110 21.78 -7.40 -6.90
N GLN A 111 22.61 -7.81 -7.85
CA GLN A 111 24.05 -7.91 -7.67
C GLN A 111 24.79 -6.95 -8.61
N THR A 112 25.97 -6.52 -8.20
CA THR A 112 26.95 -5.84 -9.03
C THR A 112 27.58 -6.83 -10.01
N ALA A 113 28.42 -6.32 -10.93
CA ALA A 113 29.17 -7.16 -11.86
C ALA A 113 30.11 -8.17 -11.15
N ASP A 114 30.54 -7.85 -9.94
CA ASP A 114 31.42 -8.69 -9.11
C ASP A 114 30.66 -9.74 -8.30
N GLY A 115 29.32 -9.80 -8.43
CA GLY A 115 28.47 -10.76 -7.71
C GLY A 115 28.08 -10.34 -6.31
N GLU A 116 28.53 -9.19 -5.83
CA GLU A 116 28.17 -8.65 -4.52
C GLU A 116 26.77 -8.02 -4.55
N PRO A 117 26.00 -8.05 -3.45
CA PRO A 117 24.71 -7.37 -3.36
C PRO A 117 24.84 -5.87 -3.69
N LEU A 118 23.96 -5.37 -4.55
CA LEU A 118 23.95 -3.96 -4.93
C LEU A 118 23.54 -3.09 -3.74
N ALA A 119 24.51 -2.38 -3.20
CA ALA A 119 24.30 -1.40 -2.15
C ALA A 119 23.67 -0.12 -2.70
N ILE A 120 22.64 0.40 -2.02
CA ILE A 120 21.95 1.64 -2.37
C ILE A 120 22.33 2.72 -1.37
N ASP A 121 22.66 3.91 -1.87
CA ASP A 121 23.02 5.03 -1.00
C ASP A 121 21.81 5.42 -0.12
N LEU A 122 22.10 5.73 1.14
CA LEU A 122 21.10 6.23 2.07
C LEU A 122 20.44 7.51 1.55
N MET A 123 21.18 8.37 0.85
CA MET A 123 20.65 9.61 0.29
C MET A 123 19.58 9.33 -0.79
N ASP A 124 19.77 8.27 -1.59
CA ASP A 124 18.76 7.84 -2.58
C ASP A 124 17.49 7.34 -1.90
N ILE A 125 17.62 6.57 -0.81
CA ILE A 125 16.47 6.11 -0.02
C ILE A 125 15.73 7.31 0.61
N LEU A 126 16.45 8.28 1.14
CA LEU A 126 15.87 9.49 1.72
C LEU A 126 15.16 10.35 0.65
N ALA A 127 15.75 10.48 -0.54
CA ALA A 127 15.12 11.16 -1.67
C ALA A 127 13.81 10.48 -2.10
N LEU A 128 13.79 9.15 -2.17
CA LEU A 128 12.57 8.39 -2.45
C LEU A 128 11.50 8.59 -1.38
N ARG A 129 11.88 8.61 -0.11
CA ARG A 129 10.94 8.88 1.00
C ARG A 129 10.39 10.31 0.95
N ALA A 130 11.21 11.28 0.61
CA ALA A 130 10.77 12.66 0.43
C ALA A 130 9.75 12.76 -0.72
N ALA A 131 10.04 12.17 -1.87
CA ALA A 131 9.14 12.14 -3.02
C ALA A 131 7.81 11.42 -2.70
N GLU A 132 7.84 10.29 -1.97
CA GLU A 132 6.63 9.59 -1.50
C GLU A 132 5.80 10.49 -0.59
N SER A 133 6.44 11.18 0.36
CA SER A 133 5.76 12.11 1.27
C SER A 133 5.12 13.30 0.54
N GLU A 134 5.81 13.89 -0.42
CA GLU A 134 5.28 14.97 -1.25
C GLU A 134 4.08 14.51 -2.08
N ALA A 135 4.16 13.34 -2.70
CA ALA A 135 3.07 12.74 -3.46
C ALA A 135 1.85 12.45 -2.57
N GLU A 136 2.05 12.00 -1.32
CA GLU A 136 0.98 11.77 -0.36
C GLU A 136 0.27 13.08 0.04
N VAL A 137 1.03 14.13 0.37
CA VAL A 137 0.49 15.45 0.70
C VAL A 137 -0.31 16.01 -0.47
N GLU A 138 0.20 15.89 -1.69
CA GLU A 138 -0.49 16.36 -2.89
C GLU A 138 -1.79 15.57 -3.14
N PHE A 139 -1.76 14.25 -3.01
CA PHE A 139 -2.94 13.40 -3.11
C PHE A 139 -4.02 13.82 -2.09
N ASP A 140 -3.63 14.05 -0.83
CA ASP A 140 -4.56 14.46 0.22
C ASP A 140 -5.12 15.87 -0.03
N ARG A 141 -4.31 16.77 -0.59
CA ARG A 141 -4.75 18.12 -1.00
C ARG A 141 -5.78 18.06 -2.11
N GLN A 142 -5.50 17.27 -3.15
CA GLN A 142 -6.42 17.09 -4.29
C GLN A 142 -7.73 16.43 -3.85
N SER A 143 -7.66 15.42 -3.01
CA SER A 143 -8.84 14.74 -2.45
C SER A 143 -9.71 15.70 -1.63
N ARG A 144 -9.10 16.56 -0.81
CA ARG A 144 -9.83 17.61 -0.06
C ARG A 144 -10.49 18.63 -0.98
N ASN A 145 -9.79 19.09 -1.99
CA ASN A 145 -10.33 20.05 -2.97
C ASN A 145 -11.51 19.46 -3.75
N ALA A 146 -11.39 18.21 -4.21
CA ALA A 146 -12.45 17.50 -4.90
C ALA A 146 -13.72 17.38 -4.02
N ARG A 147 -13.58 17.01 -2.74
CA ARG A 147 -14.69 16.96 -1.77
C ARG A 147 -15.33 18.33 -1.56
N GLN A 148 -14.53 19.40 -1.43
CA GLN A 148 -15.05 20.76 -1.29
C GLN A 148 -15.85 21.20 -2.53
N ASN A 149 -15.37 20.87 -3.72
CA ASN A 149 -16.06 21.17 -4.96
C ASN A 149 -17.42 20.47 -5.06
N VAL A 150 -17.50 19.18 -4.65
CA VAL A 150 -18.77 18.46 -4.59
C VAL A 150 -19.70 19.10 -3.58
N ARG A 151 -19.23 19.47 -2.38
CA ARG A 151 -20.04 20.18 -1.38
C ARG A 151 -20.55 21.52 -1.89
N LYS A 152 -19.71 22.31 -2.59
CA LYS A 152 -20.12 23.59 -3.20
C LYS A 152 -21.21 23.39 -4.26
N ARG A 153 -21.08 22.36 -5.12
CA ARG A 153 -22.10 22.02 -6.12
C ARG A 153 -23.40 21.57 -5.48
N ALA A 154 -23.31 20.72 -4.46
CA ALA A 154 -24.46 20.20 -3.73
C ALA A 154 -25.28 21.31 -3.03
N LYS A 155 -24.66 22.40 -2.60
CA LYS A 155 -25.37 23.55 -2.00
C LYS A 155 -26.42 24.20 -2.95
N LYS A 156 -26.26 24.01 -4.26
CA LYS A 156 -27.18 24.54 -5.27
C LYS A 156 -28.42 23.64 -5.49
N ASP A 157 -28.39 22.40 -5.02
CA ASP A 157 -29.48 21.43 -5.16
C ASP A 157 -29.79 20.76 -3.80
N PRO A 158 -30.99 21.01 -3.22
CA PRO A 158 -31.36 20.44 -1.91
C PRO A 158 -31.35 18.91 -1.85
N ARG A 159 -31.59 18.22 -2.98
CA ARG A 159 -31.55 16.75 -3.04
C ARG A 159 -30.11 16.23 -2.94
N LEU A 160 -29.20 16.87 -3.69
CA LEU A 160 -27.76 16.53 -3.62
C LEU A 160 -27.18 16.89 -2.27
N GLN A 161 -27.60 17.97 -1.64
CA GLN A 161 -27.15 18.37 -0.32
C GLN A 161 -27.42 17.29 0.75
N LYS A 162 -28.65 16.73 0.76
CA LYS A 162 -29.02 15.65 1.68
C LYS A 162 -28.20 14.37 1.43
N LEU A 163 -27.96 14.04 0.15
CA LEU A 163 -27.17 12.85 -0.22
C LEU A 163 -25.71 13.02 0.19
N VAL A 164 -25.10 14.16 -0.14
CA VAL A 164 -23.70 14.45 0.22
C VAL A 164 -23.51 14.49 1.73
N ALA A 165 -24.44 15.05 2.49
CA ALA A 165 -24.38 15.05 3.95
C ALA A 165 -24.38 13.63 4.52
N LYS A 166 -25.22 12.73 3.99
CA LYS A 166 -25.24 11.32 4.41
C LYS A 166 -23.92 10.59 4.11
N LEU A 167 -23.34 10.81 2.93
CA LEU A 167 -22.08 10.19 2.53
C LEU A 167 -20.89 10.77 3.32
N ASP A 168 -20.92 12.05 3.64
CA ASP A 168 -19.86 12.75 4.37
C ASP A 168 -19.79 12.32 5.85
N ILE A 169 -20.94 12.13 6.50
CA ILE A 169 -21.00 11.59 7.88
C ILE A 169 -20.37 10.19 7.96
N ALA A 170 -20.54 9.38 6.93
CA ALA A 170 -19.93 8.05 6.87
C ALA A 170 -18.42 8.09 6.51
N GLY A 171 -17.83 9.27 6.27
CA GLY A 171 -16.44 9.42 5.86
C GLY A 171 -16.10 8.84 4.48
N ASN A 172 -17.13 8.41 3.73
CA ASN A 172 -16.99 7.63 2.50
C ASN A 172 -17.08 8.47 1.21
N LEU A 173 -17.11 9.81 1.32
CA LEU A 173 -17.16 10.66 0.13
C LEU A 173 -15.79 10.63 -0.58
N THR A 174 -15.59 9.62 -1.41
CA THR A 174 -14.42 9.51 -2.28
C THR A 174 -14.80 10.02 -3.66
N VAL A 175 -14.17 11.11 -4.09
CA VAL A 175 -14.44 11.79 -5.36
C VAL A 175 -13.25 11.57 -6.28
N PRO A 176 -13.45 11.11 -7.52
CA PRO A 176 -12.37 11.05 -8.51
C PRO A 176 -11.84 12.46 -8.78
N GLN A 177 -10.55 12.51 -9.01
CA GLN A 177 -9.80 13.73 -9.32
C GLN A 177 -9.96 14.08 -10.79
#